data_cb534fda180bfb55031c087a5d1e3d37
#
_entry.id   cb534fda180bfb55031c087a5d1e3d37
#
_cell.length_a   1.000
_cell.length_b   1.000
_cell.length_c   1.000
_cell.angle_alpha   90.00
_cell.angle_beta   90.00
_cell.angle_gamma   90.00
#
_symmetry.space_group_name_H-M   'P 1'
#
loop_
_entity.id
_entity.type
_entity.pdbx_description
1 polymer ?
#
loop_
_entity_poly.entity_id
_entity_poly.type
_entity_poly.pdbx_seq_one_letter_code
_entity_poly.pdbx_strand_id
1 'polypeptide(L)'
;IVVKLEKKDGLTDSLKMVGNDPNSAPDMYFFAHDKIGVYAEMGILAPITDFIDKNTLDQYIPMTIEAATYKGEVYQLPLYFETLLYMYNRRYMSDDEVPSTTEELYKYMQENTKGGHYGFVEQHSTAYYAAGWLHAFGGYILNENGEPGLDDENTIKALEYHKKFVELMPTEGEYSTVNTLFREGKAHSTIGGPWLVPTARESGIDLGIAPMPTVDETGNKIAPYSGVQGIHVLKVAAERKHDAIAKVLQVL
;
A
#
# COMPACT_ATOMS: atom_id res chain seq x y z
N ILE A 1 -23.39 -2.85 23.43
CA ILE A 1 -22.90 -1.95 22.35
C ILE A 1 -23.33 -2.56 21.03
N VAL A 2 -23.85 -1.74 20.13
CA VAL A 2 -24.15 -2.14 18.74
C VAL A 2 -23.18 -1.39 17.84
N VAL A 3 -22.37 -2.12 17.06
CA VAL A 3 -21.45 -1.55 16.07
C VAL A 3 -22.14 -1.59 14.70
N LYS A 4 -22.30 -0.43 14.08
CA LYS A 4 -22.79 -0.30 12.70
C LYS A 4 -21.61 -0.10 11.78
N LEU A 5 -21.39 -1.04 10.85
CA LEU A 5 -20.37 -0.93 9.81
C LEU A 5 -20.98 -0.31 8.55
N GLU A 6 -20.25 0.64 7.99
CA GLU A 6 -20.63 1.31 6.76
C GLU A 6 -19.40 1.39 5.82
N LYS A 7 -19.55 0.89 4.59
CA LYS A 7 -18.54 1.10 3.55
C LYS A 7 -18.77 2.44 2.91
N LYS A 8 -17.72 3.27 2.82
CA LYS A 8 -17.81 4.60 2.23
C LYS A 8 -16.71 4.80 1.19
N ASP A 9 -17.13 5.01 -0.06
CA ASP A 9 -16.22 5.41 -1.12
C ASP A 9 -15.80 6.88 -0.89
N GLY A 10 -14.53 7.22 -1.18
CA GLY A 10 -13.98 8.55 -0.92
C GLY A 10 -13.87 8.88 0.58
N LEU A 11 -13.71 7.88 1.43
CA LEU A 11 -13.62 8.05 2.89
C LEU A 11 -12.60 9.12 3.29
N THR A 12 -11.41 9.10 2.71
CA THR A 12 -10.30 10.02 3.06
C THR A 12 -10.65 11.49 2.82
N ASP A 13 -11.30 11.79 1.71
CA ASP A 13 -11.73 13.16 1.42
C ASP A 13 -12.94 13.56 2.26
N SER A 14 -13.86 12.61 2.50
CA SER A 14 -14.99 12.84 3.38
C SER A 14 -14.53 13.17 4.81
N LEU A 15 -13.52 12.48 5.34
CA LEU A 15 -13.00 12.75 6.70
C LEU A 15 -12.40 14.15 6.84
N LYS A 16 -11.73 14.67 5.80
CA LYS A 16 -11.25 16.06 5.80
C LYS A 16 -12.39 17.07 5.94
N MET A 17 -13.55 16.75 5.37
CA MET A 17 -14.72 17.65 5.39
C MET A 17 -15.53 17.56 6.68
N VAL A 18 -15.74 16.33 7.18
CA VAL A 18 -16.69 16.09 8.29
C VAL A 18 -16.04 15.55 9.56
N GLY A 19 -14.76 15.26 9.58
CA GLY A 19 -14.09 14.59 10.72
C GLY A 19 -14.17 15.35 12.05
N ASN A 20 -14.35 16.67 12.00
CA ASN A 20 -14.53 17.52 13.17
C ASN A 20 -16.02 17.87 13.46
N ASP A 21 -16.96 17.36 12.65
CA ASP A 21 -18.39 17.58 12.90
C ASP A 21 -18.98 16.43 13.73
N PRO A 22 -19.39 16.69 14.99
CA PRO A 22 -19.92 15.66 15.87
C PRO A 22 -21.21 14.99 15.37
N ASN A 23 -21.91 15.56 14.40
CA ASN A 23 -23.16 15.01 13.88
C ASN A 23 -22.96 14.16 12.61
N SER A 24 -21.87 14.38 11.89
CA SER A 24 -21.62 13.76 10.58
C SER A 24 -20.39 12.82 10.57
N ALA A 25 -19.47 13.00 11.51
CA ALA A 25 -18.28 12.17 11.62
C ALA A 25 -18.62 10.74 12.07
N PRO A 26 -17.94 9.70 11.53
CA PRO A 26 -18.01 8.38 12.12
C PRO A 26 -17.34 8.37 13.52
N ASP A 27 -17.63 7.36 14.33
CA ASP A 27 -16.97 7.24 15.63
C ASP A 27 -15.52 6.73 15.47
N MET A 28 -15.33 5.79 14.55
CA MET A 28 -14.06 5.18 14.20
C MET A 28 -14.04 4.90 12.69
N TYR A 29 -12.86 4.75 12.12
CA TYR A 29 -12.72 4.25 10.76
C TYR A 29 -11.54 3.29 10.65
N PHE A 30 -11.64 2.39 9.68
CA PHE A 30 -10.58 1.46 9.30
C PHE A 30 -9.91 1.94 8.02
N PHE A 31 -8.60 2.16 8.05
CA PHE A 31 -7.80 2.55 6.88
C PHE A 31 -6.30 2.38 7.12
N ALA A 32 -5.50 2.62 6.06
CA ALA A 32 -4.05 2.65 6.11
C ALA A 32 -3.53 3.85 6.94
N HIS A 33 -2.31 3.70 7.48
CA HIS A 33 -1.64 4.69 8.34
C HIS A 33 -1.20 5.98 7.63
N ASP A 34 -1.13 6.01 6.30
CA ASP A 34 -0.52 7.07 5.48
C ASP A 34 -1.17 8.47 5.64
N LYS A 35 -2.37 8.55 6.19
CA LYS A 35 -3.08 9.83 6.45
C LYS A 35 -3.01 10.31 7.89
N ILE A 36 -2.37 9.56 8.80
CA ILE A 36 -2.34 9.89 10.23
C ILE A 36 -1.81 11.31 10.45
N GLY A 37 -0.66 11.66 9.85
CA GLY A 37 -0.06 12.99 10.04
C GLY A 37 -1.00 14.12 9.63
N VAL A 38 -1.65 14.02 8.48
CA VAL A 38 -2.61 15.03 8.01
C VAL A 38 -3.79 15.18 8.95
N TYR A 39 -4.38 14.05 9.37
CA TYR A 39 -5.59 14.09 10.23
C TYR A 39 -5.28 14.46 11.67
N ALA A 40 -4.10 14.11 12.19
CA ALA A 40 -3.63 14.58 13.49
C ALA A 40 -3.42 16.10 13.48
N GLU A 41 -2.78 16.67 12.46
CA GLU A 41 -2.63 18.13 12.31
C GLU A 41 -3.97 18.86 12.14
N MET A 42 -4.96 18.24 11.52
CA MET A 42 -6.33 18.77 11.43
C MET A 42 -7.11 18.63 12.73
N GLY A 43 -6.57 17.96 13.76
CA GLY A 43 -7.25 17.71 15.03
C GLY A 43 -8.44 16.76 14.93
N ILE A 44 -8.47 15.91 13.89
CA ILE A 44 -9.57 14.95 13.64
C ILE A 44 -9.43 13.70 14.52
N LEU A 45 -8.18 13.26 14.81
CA LEU A 45 -7.90 12.01 15.50
C LEU A 45 -7.73 12.19 17.02
N ALA A 46 -8.17 11.18 17.78
CA ALA A 46 -7.80 10.98 19.17
C ALA A 46 -6.65 9.97 19.26
N PRO A 47 -5.68 10.15 20.19
CA PRO A 47 -4.67 9.14 20.46
C PRO A 47 -5.29 7.81 20.90
N ILE A 48 -4.74 6.70 20.40
CA ILE A 48 -5.18 5.35 20.82
C ILE A 48 -4.81 5.07 22.26
N THR A 49 -3.77 5.71 22.79
CA THR A 49 -3.33 5.62 24.17
C THR A 49 -4.37 6.13 25.19
N ASP A 50 -5.38 6.88 24.74
CA ASP A 50 -6.52 7.25 25.56
C ASP A 50 -7.44 6.06 25.87
N PHE A 51 -7.35 4.96 25.11
CA PHE A 51 -8.24 3.80 25.16
C PHE A 51 -7.52 2.49 25.47
N ILE A 52 -6.27 2.35 25.04
CA ILE A 52 -5.43 1.14 25.14
C ILE A 52 -4.17 1.50 25.91
N ASP A 53 -3.84 0.73 26.93
CA ASP A 53 -2.63 0.97 27.72
C ASP A 53 -1.36 0.64 26.93
N LYS A 54 -0.28 1.31 27.32
CA LYS A 54 1.02 1.16 26.63
C LYS A 54 1.54 -0.27 26.66
N ASN A 55 1.34 -1.02 27.76
CA ASN A 55 1.84 -2.40 27.87
C ASN A 55 1.16 -3.31 26.84
N THR A 56 -0.10 -3.03 26.50
CA THR A 56 -0.80 -3.73 25.41
C THR A 56 -0.20 -3.36 24.07
N LEU A 57 0.07 -2.08 23.80
CA LEU A 57 0.69 -1.63 22.54
C LEU A 57 2.12 -2.17 22.38
N ASP A 58 2.87 -2.33 23.46
CA ASP A 58 4.24 -2.91 23.44
C ASP A 58 4.26 -4.40 23.00
N GLN A 59 3.12 -5.08 22.94
CA GLN A 59 3.00 -6.45 22.43
C GLN A 59 2.84 -6.53 20.91
N TYR A 60 2.59 -5.41 20.26
CA TYR A 60 2.47 -5.34 18.80
C TYR A 60 3.83 -5.39 18.13
N ILE A 61 3.85 -5.72 16.85
CA ILE A 61 5.08 -5.67 16.04
C ILE A 61 5.58 -4.23 16.03
N PRO A 62 6.83 -3.94 16.45
CA PRO A 62 7.33 -2.57 16.63
C PRO A 62 7.11 -1.65 15.41
N MET A 63 7.37 -2.17 14.20
CA MET A 63 7.17 -1.43 12.94
C MET A 63 5.72 -0.95 12.76
N THR A 64 4.73 -1.72 13.25
CA THR A 64 3.31 -1.32 13.11
C THR A 64 2.94 -0.18 14.05
N ILE A 65 3.55 -0.13 15.24
CA ILE A 65 3.39 0.98 16.18
C ILE A 65 4.13 2.23 15.69
N GLU A 66 5.34 2.06 15.14
CA GLU A 66 6.09 3.15 14.51
C GLU A 66 5.27 3.80 13.40
N ALA A 67 4.71 3.01 12.47
CA ALA A 67 3.84 3.49 11.40
C ALA A 67 2.55 4.17 11.91
N ALA A 68 2.03 3.73 13.06
CA ALA A 68 0.85 4.30 13.71
C ALA A 68 1.14 5.57 14.52
N THR A 69 2.43 5.96 14.67
CA THR A 69 2.87 7.06 15.53
C THR A 69 3.13 8.33 14.72
N TYR A 70 2.64 9.44 15.22
CA TYR A 70 2.92 10.78 14.69
C TYR A 70 3.24 11.74 15.83
N LYS A 71 4.37 12.43 15.77
CA LYS A 71 4.86 13.36 16.83
C LYS A 71 4.82 12.76 18.25
N GLY A 72 5.16 11.48 18.36
CA GLY A 72 5.22 10.77 19.65
C GLY A 72 3.90 10.21 20.17
N GLU A 73 2.78 10.43 19.48
CA GLU A 73 1.46 9.91 19.84
C GLU A 73 1.02 8.81 18.84
N VAL A 74 0.42 7.73 19.36
CA VAL A 74 -0.11 6.62 18.56
C VAL A 74 -1.56 6.92 18.20
N TYR A 75 -1.88 6.99 16.89
CA TYR A 75 -3.22 7.35 16.39
C TYR A 75 -3.98 6.20 15.72
N GLN A 76 -3.38 5.02 15.62
CA GLN A 76 -4.02 3.86 15.01
C GLN A 76 -3.82 2.64 15.91
N LEU A 77 -4.86 1.82 16.08
CA LEU A 77 -4.71 0.45 16.58
C LEU A 77 -4.42 -0.45 15.37
N PRO A 78 -3.17 -0.94 15.19
CA PRO A 78 -2.81 -1.79 14.06
C PRO A 78 -3.57 -3.11 14.09
N LEU A 79 -4.10 -3.55 12.96
CA LEU A 79 -4.72 -4.88 12.82
C LEU A 79 -3.88 -5.83 11.97
N TYR A 80 -3.30 -5.34 10.88
CA TYR A 80 -2.36 -6.08 10.05
C TYR A 80 -1.46 -5.14 9.26
N PHE A 81 -0.39 -5.68 8.72
CA PHE A 81 0.45 -4.98 7.75
C PHE A 81 0.46 -5.75 6.42
N GLU A 82 0.74 -5.04 5.35
CA GLU A 82 0.76 -5.57 4.00
C GLU A 82 1.84 -4.89 3.16
N THR A 83 2.22 -5.52 2.08
CA THR A 83 3.13 -4.95 1.08
C THR A 83 2.68 -5.35 -0.31
N LEU A 84 3.28 -4.74 -1.34
CA LEU A 84 3.07 -5.15 -2.72
C LEU A 84 3.82 -6.46 -3.02
N LEU A 85 3.24 -7.26 -3.89
CA LEU A 85 3.69 -8.60 -4.27
C LEU A 85 3.82 -8.68 -5.79
N TYR A 86 4.74 -9.52 -6.27
CA TYR A 86 4.74 -9.93 -7.67
C TYR A 86 3.65 -10.95 -7.89
N MET A 87 2.69 -10.63 -8.75
CA MET A 87 1.52 -11.46 -9.08
C MET A 87 1.56 -11.85 -10.53
N TYR A 88 1.24 -13.10 -10.85
CA TYR A 88 1.25 -13.62 -12.21
C TYR A 88 0.10 -14.57 -12.47
N ASN A 89 -0.25 -14.72 -13.75
CA ASN A 89 -1.26 -15.64 -14.20
C ASN A 89 -0.60 -16.93 -14.70
N ARG A 90 -0.81 -18.04 -13.98
CA ARG A 90 -0.23 -19.36 -14.31
C ARG A 90 -0.63 -19.88 -15.70
N ARG A 91 -1.64 -19.30 -16.32
CA ARG A 91 -1.97 -19.60 -17.72
C ARG A 91 -0.87 -19.20 -18.69
N TYR A 92 -0.06 -18.19 -18.37
CA TYR A 92 0.98 -17.63 -19.24
C TYR A 92 2.39 -17.84 -18.72
N MET A 93 2.56 -18.07 -17.45
CA MET A 93 3.84 -18.17 -16.76
C MET A 93 3.72 -19.24 -15.67
N SER A 94 4.39 -20.38 -15.82
CA SER A 94 4.47 -21.41 -14.78
C SER A 94 5.32 -20.96 -13.60
N ASP A 95 5.20 -21.64 -12.45
CA ASP A 95 5.89 -21.24 -11.21
C ASP A 95 7.42 -21.25 -11.34
N ASP A 96 7.97 -22.06 -12.23
CA ASP A 96 9.40 -22.17 -12.55
C ASP A 96 9.89 -21.16 -13.61
N GLU A 97 8.98 -20.49 -14.30
CA GLU A 97 9.27 -19.43 -15.27
C GLU A 97 9.19 -18.01 -14.66
N VAL A 98 8.82 -17.90 -13.37
CA VAL A 98 8.69 -16.61 -12.71
C VAL A 98 10.04 -15.91 -12.64
N PRO A 99 10.17 -14.68 -13.19
CA PRO A 99 11.43 -13.96 -13.18
C PRO A 99 11.94 -13.73 -11.74
N SER A 100 13.13 -14.18 -11.46
CA SER A 100 13.82 -13.98 -10.17
C SER A 100 14.67 -12.71 -10.15
N THR A 101 15.01 -12.20 -11.35
CA THR A 101 15.80 -10.99 -11.57
C THR A 101 15.10 -10.03 -12.53
N THR A 102 15.51 -8.78 -12.51
CA THR A 102 14.97 -7.77 -13.41
C THR A 102 15.42 -7.97 -14.86
N GLU A 103 16.56 -8.60 -15.11
CA GLU A 103 16.99 -8.97 -16.47
C GLU A 103 16.07 -10.04 -17.06
N GLU A 104 15.75 -11.08 -16.29
CA GLU A 104 14.79 -12.12 -16.69
C GLU A 104 13.40 -11.51 -16.93
N LEU A 105 12.95 -10.60 -16.07
CA LEU A 105 11.68 -9.88 -16.24
C LEU A 105 11.67 -9.06 -17.53
N TYR A 106 12.73 -8.30 -17.80
CA TYR A 106 12.82 -7.48 -19.00
C TYR A 106 12.78 -8.31 -20.28
N LYS A 107 13.53 -9.41 -20.29
CA LYS A 107 13.50 -10.37 -21.41
C LYS A 107 12.10 -10.95 -21.63
N TYR A 108 11.45 -11.38 -20.55
CA TYR A 108 10.07 -11.89 -20.60
C TYR A 108 9.10 -10.85 -21.18
N MET A 109 9.23 -9.59 -20.77
CA MET A 109 8.43 -8.48 -21.29
C MET A 109 8.67 -8.27 -22.79
N GLN A 110 9.92 -8.27 -23.26
CA GLN A 110 10.24 -8.09 -24.68
C GLN A 110 9.62 -9.19 -25.56
N GLU A 111 9.62 -10.42 -25.10
CA GLU A 111 9.08 -11.57 -25.82
C GLU A 111 7.55 -11.61 -25.84
N ASN A 112 6.89 -11.14 -24.77
CA ASN A 112 5.47 -11.33 -24.51
C ASN A 112 4.62 -10.06 -24.64
N THR A 113 5.23 -8.87 -24.81
CA THR A 113 4.47 -7.62 -25.02
C THR A 113 4.20 -7.43 -26.53
N LYS A 114 3.02 -7.90 -26.97
CA LYS A 114 2.58 -7.85 -28.37
C LYS A 114 1.08 -8.10 -28.50
N GLY A 115 0.49 -7.58 -29.57
CA GLY A 115 -0.93 -7.89 -29.88
C GLY A 115 -1.92 -7.45 -28.83
N GLY A 116 -1.63 -6.40 -28.07
CA GLY A 116 -2.49 -5.91 -26.97
C GLY A 116 -2.31 -6.68 -25.66
N HIS A 117 -1.32 -7.59 -25.58
CA HIS A 117 -0.90 -8.26 -24.36
C HIS A 117 0.42 -7.69 -23.85
N TYR A 118 0.63 -7.77 -22.54
CA TYR A 118 1.79 -7.27 -21.83
C TYR A 118 2.40 -8.39 -20.98
N GLY A 119 3.71 -8.59 -21.06
CA GLY A 119 4.40 -9.54 -20.19
C GLY A 119 4.33 -9.13 -18.72
N PHE A 120 4.38 -7.83 -18.46
CA PHE A 120 4.26 -7.23 -17.12
C PHE A 120 3.65 -5.83 -17.22
N VAL A 121 2.87 -5.45 -16.23
CA VAL A 121 2.34 -4.10 -16.05
C VAL A 121 2.43 -3.69 -14.58
N GLU A 122 2.60 -2.41 -14.31
CA GLU A 122 2.49 -1.86 -12.96
C GLU A 122 1.92 -0.44 -12.98
N GLN A 123 1.52 0.05 -11.82
CA GLN A 123 1.03 1.41 -11.66
C GLN A 123 2.20 2.40 -11.61
N HIS A 124 2.98 2.49 -12.67
CA HIS A 124 4.20 3.30 -12.76
C HIS A 124 3.96 4.81 -12.60
N SER A 125 2.71 5.29 -12.74
CA SER A 125 2.33 6.68 -12.50
C SER A 125 2.06 6.99 -11.02
N THR A 126 2.18 6.00 -10.12
CA THR A 126 1.89 6.16 -8.70
C THR A 126 3.15 5.88 -7.88
N ALA A 127 3.61 6.88 -7.13
CA ALA A 127 4.84 6.79 -6.33
C ALA A 127 4.86 5.58 -5.37
N TYR A 128 3.72 5.23 -4.76
CA TYR A 128 3.60 4.06 -3.89
C TYR A 128 4.01 2.75 -4.58
N TYR A 129 3.69 2.56 -5.84
CA TYR A 129 4.04 1.36 -6.61
C TYR A 129 5.46 1.42 -7.15
N ALA A 130 5.89 2.58 -7.63
CA ALA A 130 7.22 2.78 -8.23
C ALA A 130 8.35 2.85 -7.18
N ALA A 131 8.05 3.19 -5.92
CA ALA A 131 9.05 3.38 -4.86
C ALA A 131 9.94 2.14 -4.62
N GLY A 132 9.42 0.94 -4.85
CA GLY A 132 10.20 -0.29 -4.71
C GLY A 132 11.45 -0.33 -5.59
N TRP A 133 11.39 0.25 -6.78
CA TRP A 133 12.54 0.40 -7.67
C TRP A 133 13.57 1.38 -7.11
N LEU A 134 13.11 2.53 -6.55
CA LEU A 134 13.99 3.51 -5.92
C LEU A 134 14.76 2.88 -4.76
N HIS A 135 14.06 2.18 -3.89
CA HIS A 135 14.65 1.55 -2.71
C HIS A 135 15.70 0.50 -3.07
N ALA A 136 15.51 -0.25 -4.18
CA ALA A 136 16.48 -1.23 -4.65
C ALA A 136 17.83 -0.59 -5.03
N PHE A 137 17.87 0.68 -5.40
CA PHE A 137 19.07 1.46 -5.67
C PHE A 137 19.59 2.24 -4.46
N GLY A 138 18.88 2.20 -3.32
CA GLY A 138 19.17 3.03 -2.15
C GLY A 138 18.67 4.47 -2.27
N GLY A 139 17.82 4.74 -3.29
CA GLY A 139 17.08 5.99 -3.43
C GLY A 139 15.85 6.03 -2.53
N TYR A 140 15.21 7.19 -2.40
CA TYR A 140 14.06 7.40 -1.52
C TYR A 140 13.19 8.57 -2.00
N ILE A 141 11.94 8.62 -1.51
CA ILE A 141 11.03 9.74 -1.76
C ILE A 141 11.17 10.79 -0.67
N LEU A 142 11.11 10.37 0.60
CA LEU A 142 11.37 11.20 1.78
C LEU A 142 12.30 10.43 2.71
N ASN A 143 13.27 11.12 3.32
CA ASN A 143 14.11 10.55 4.37
C ASN A 143 13.45 10.67 5.75
N GLU A 144 14.12 10.18 6.80
CA GLU A 144 13.65 10.22 8.19
C GLU A 144 13.38 11.64 8.71
N ASN A 145 14.03 12.64 8.14
CA ASN A 145 13.85 14.06 8.48
C ASN A 145 12.71 14.71 7.68
N GLY A 146 12.04 13.98 6.77
CA GLY A 146 11.02 14.50 5.88
C GLY A 146 11.58 15.30 4.69
N GLU A 147 12.87 15.18 4.38
CA GLU A 147 13.49 15.83 3.25
C GLU A 147 13.27 15.01 1.97
N PRO A 148 12.89 15.63 0.84
CA PRO A 148 12.69 14.93 -0.42
C PRO A 148 14.02 14.45 -1.01
N GLY A 149 14.02 13.22 -1.56
CA GLY A 149 15.18 12.60 -2.20
C GLY A 149 14.99 12.37 -3.71
N LEU A 150 14.12 13.13 -4.37
CA LEU A 150 13.83 12.95 -5.78
C LEU A 150 14.98 13.39 -6.70
N ASP A 151 15.89 14.22 -6.22
CA ASP A 151 17.13 14.64 -6.89
C ASP A 151 18.39 13.91 -6.37
N ASP A 152 18.23 12.93 -5.50
CA ASP A 152 19.30 12.03 -5.07
C ASP A 152 19.82 11.19 -6.25
N GLU A 153 21.15 11.00 -6.31
CA GLU A 153 21.81 10.28 -7.42
C GLU A 153 21.28 8.85 -7.59
N ASN A 154 21.01 8.14 -6.48
CA ASN A 154 20.50 6.77 -6.52
C ASN A 154 19.03 6.74 -6.98
N THR A 155 18.24 7.75 -6.58
CA THR A 155 16.85 7.91 -7.06
C THR A 155 16.83 8.15 -8.58
N ILE A 156 17.70 9.03 -9.09
CA ILE A 156 17.82 9.30 -10.54
C ILE A 156 18.21 8.02 -11.29
N LYS A 157 19.24 7.29 -10.82
CA LYS A 157 19.66 6.01 -11.42
C LYS A 157 18.52 4.99 -11.44
N ALA A 158 17.76 4.89 -10.35
CA ALA A 158 16.61 3.99 -10.26
C ALA A 158 15.54 4.34 -11.28
N LEU A 159 15.21 5.61 -11.45
CA LEU A 159 14.23 6.08 -12.42
C LEU A 159 14.67 5.85 -13.87
N GLU A 160 15.95 6.08 -14.18
CA GLU A 160 16.54 5.78 -15.49
C GLU A 160 16.49 4.27 -15.78
N TYR A 161 16.83 3.45 -14.78
CA TYR A 161 16.75 1.99 -14.91
C TYR A 161 15.30 1.50 -15.11
N HIS A 162 14.37 1.99 -14.31
CA HIS A 162 12.97 1.62 -14.36
C HIS A 162 12.30 2.03 -15.70
N LYS A 163 12.71 3.15 -16.27
CA LYS A 163 12.16 3.68 -17.52
C LYS A 163 12.13 2.66 -18.65
N LYS A 164 13.16 1.81 -18.81
CA LYS A 164 13.21 0.78 -19.85
C LYS A 164 12.08 -0.25 -19.74
N PHE A 165 11.60 -0.53 -18.51
CA PHE A 165 10.46 -1.41 -18.29
C PHE A 165 9.14 -0.69 -18.62
N VAL A 166 9.02 0.58 -18.21
CA VAL A 166 7.85 1.41 -18.49
C VAL A 166 7.62 1.57 -19.99
N GLU A 167 8.66 1.62 -20.80
CA GLU A 167 8.56 1.68 -22.27
C GLU A 167 7.90 0.45 -22.89
N LEU A 168 7.83 -0.67 -22.17
CA LEU A 168 7.14 -1.90 -22.57
C LEU A 168 5.75 -2.05 -21.93
N MET A 169 5.28 -1.07 -21.20
CA MET A 169 3.98 -1.03 -20.52
C MET A 169 3.01 -0.08 -21.24
N PRO A 170 1.71 -0.10 -20.87
CA PRO A 170 0.78 0.93 -21.33
C PRO A 170 1.26 2.32 -20.90
N THR A 171 1.00 3.34 -21.72
CA THR A 171 1.32 4.74 -21.40
C THR A 171 0.62 5.21 -20.12
N GLU A 172 -0.60 4.71 -19.88
CA GLU A 172 -1.38 5.02 -18.68
C GLU A 172 -1.11 3.98 -17.59
N GLY A 173 -0.25 4.30 -16.63
CA GLY A 173 0.10 3.47 -15.47
C GLY A 173 -0.83 3.67 -14.27
N GLU A 174 -2.14 3.88 -14.49
CA GLU A 174 -3.11 4.12 -13.43
C GLU A 174 -3.73 2.81 -12.91
N TYR A 175 -4.25 2.86 -11.67
CA TYR A 175 -4.85 1.71 -10.99
C TYR A 175 -5.91 0.98 -11.83
N SER A 176 -6.83 1.73 -12.44
CA SER A 176 -7.92 1.17 -13.23
C SER A 176 -7.43 0.43 -14.47
N THR A 177 -6.47 1.02 -15.20
CA THR A 177 -5.90 0.43 -16.43
C THR A 177 -5.12 -0.83 -16.12
N VAL A 178 -4.19 -0.78 -15.17
CA VAL A 178 -3.33 -1.91 -14.80
C VAL A 178 -4.14 -3.09 -14.29
N ASN A 179 -5.09 -2.84 -13.36
CA ASN A 179 -5.93 -3.91 -12.81
C ASN A 179 -6.87 -4.51 -13.85
N THR A 180 -7.41 -3.70 -14.77
CA THR A 180 -8.26 -4.19 -15.86
C THR A 180 -7.46 -5.11 -16.77
N LEU A 181 -6.28 -4.70 -17.21
CA LEU A 181 -5.42 -5.53 -18.07
C LEU A 181 -5.07 -6.88 -17.42
N PHE A 182 -4.74 -6.86 -16.14
CA PHE A 182 -4.42 -8.10 -15.42
C PHE A 182 -5.67 -9.00 -15.26
N ARG A 183 -6.79 -8.47 -14.83
CA ARG A 183 -8.04 -9.21 -14.64
C ARG A 183 -8.63 -9.75 -15.95
N GLU A 184 -8.43 -9.06 -17.06
CA GLU A 184 -8.85 -9.53 -18.39
C GLU A 184 -7.87 -10.54 -19.00
N GLY A 185 -6.77 -10.87 -18.32
CA GLY A 185 -5.72 -11.75 -18.81
C GLY A 185 -4.90 -11.15 -19.96
N LYS A 186 -4.93 -9.84 -20.15
CA LYS A 186 -4.11 -9.11 -21.12
C LYS A 186 -2.71 -8.80 -20.59
N ALA A 187 -2.53 -8.74 -19.28
CA ALA A 187 -1.23 -8.70 -18.65
C ALA A 187 -0.92 -10.06 -18.01
N HIS A 188 0.29 -10.59 -18.25
CA HIS A 188 0.71 -11.88 -17.71
C HIS A 188 1.09 -11.79 -16.25
N SER A 189 1.66 -10.66 -15.83
CA SER A 189 2.07 -10.38 -14.46
C SER A 189 1.89 -8.90 -14.09
N THR A 190 1.86 -8.63 -12.79
CA THR A 190 1.73 -7.27 -12.24
C THR A 190 2.34 -7.20 -10.85
N ILE A 191 2.55 -5.97 -10.36
CA ILE A 191 2.75 -5.69 -8.94
C ILE A 191 1.41 -5.23 -8.35
N GLY A 192 0.99 -5.89 -7.30
CA GLY A 192 -0.26 -5.59 -6.62
C GLY A 192 -0.26 -5.97 -5.15
N GLY A 193 -1.15 -5.36 -4.37
CA GLY A 193 -1.33 -5.71 -2.96
C GLY A 193 -2.34 -6.84 -2.73
N PRO A 194 -2.44 -7.36 -1.50
CA PRO A 194 -3.36 -8.45 -1.15
C PRO A 194 -4.82 -8.17 -1.52
N TRP A 195 -5.23 -6.90 -1.58
CA TRP A 195 -6.58 -6.48 -1.98
C TRP A 195 -6.92 -6.84 -3.44
N LEU A 196 -5.93 -7.06 -4.31
CA LEU A 196 -6.15 -7.48 -5.70
C LEU A 196 -6.49 -8.98 -5.80
N VAL A 197 -6.07 -9.79 -4.83
CA VAL A 197 -6.24 -11.26 -4.85
C VAL A 197 -7.69 -11.72 -5.03
N PRO A 198 -8.69 -11.21 -4.27
CA PRO A 198 -10.08 -11.63 -4.45
C PRO A 198 -10.58 -11.33 -5.86
N THR A 199 -10.39 -10.11 -6.33
CA THR A 199 -10.90 -9.67 -7.64
C THR A 199 -10.21 -10.35 -8.82
N ALA A 200 -8.92 -10.68 -8.70
CA ALA A 200 -8.20 -11.47 -9.70
C ALA A 200 -8.77 -12.89 -9.79
N ARG A 201 -8.99 -13.54 -8.66
CA ARG A 201 -9.60 -14.89 -8.60
C ARG A 201 -11.04 -14.91 -9.14
N GLU A 202 -11.86 -13.93 -8.75
CA GLU A 202 -13.24 -13.77 -9.26
C GLU A 202 -13.27 -13.56 -10.79
N SER A 203 -12.22 -12.96 -11.35
CA SER A 203 -12.07 -12.81 -12.81
C SER A 203 -11.54 -14.07 -13.51
N GLY A 204 -11.34 -15.17 -12.79
CA GLY A 204 -10.89 -16.46 -13.35
C GLY A 204 -9.38 -16.53 -13.62
N ILE A 205 -8.59 -15.63 -13.00
CA ILE A 205 -7.12 -15.70 -13.07
C ILE A 205 -6.62 -16.86 -12.20
N ASP A 206 -5.83 -17.74 -12.78
CA ASP A 206 -5.05 -18.74 -12.05
C ASP A 206 -3.83 -18.01 -11.43
N LEU A 207 -4.07 -17.44 -10.24
CA LEU A 207 -3.16 -16.49 -9.61
C LEU A 207 -1.99 -17.18 -8.93
N GLY A 208 -0.79 -16.87 -9.37
CA GLY A 208 0.48 -17.11 -8.68
C GLY A 208 0.97 -15.85 -7.96
N ILE A 209 1.70 -16.04 -6.88
CA ILE A 209 2.35 -14.97 -6.10
C ILE A 209 3.79 -15.36 -5.85
N ALA A 210 4.70 -14.44 -6.06
CA ALA A 210 6.13 -14.63 -5.86
C ALA A 210 6.79 -13.44 -5.17
N PRO A 211 7.99 -13.61 -4.62
CA PRO A 211 8.82 -12.50 -4.19
C PRO A 211 9.13 -11.55 -5.34
N MET A 212 9.37 -10.27 -5.02
CA MET A 212 9.84 -9.30 -6.00
C MET A 212 11.18 -9.73 -6.62
N PRO A 213 11.40 -9.44 -7.92
CA PRO A 213 12.68 -9.69 -8.58
C PRO A 213 13.83 -8.93 -7.93
N THR A 214 15.03 -9.50 -8.06
CA THR A 214 16.28 -8.84 -7.68
C THR A 214 16.74 -7.94 -8.84
N VAL A 215 17.12 -6.71 -8.54
CA VAL A 215 17.74 -5.79 -9.51
C VAL A 215 19.17 -6.23 -9.77
N ASP A 216 19.49 -6.59 -11.00
CA ASP A 216 20.80 -7.15 -11.37
C ASP A 216 21.96 -6.19 -11.11
N GLU A 217 21.75 -4.88 -11.31
CA GLU A 217 22.78 -3.86 -11.11
C GLU A 217 23.19 -3.67 -9.65
N THR A 218 22.27 -3.88 -8.72
CA THR A 218 22.50 -3.61 -7.29
C THR A 218 22.57 -4.86 -6.42
N GLY A 219 22.04 -5.98 -6.92
CA GLY A 219 21.87 -7.20 -6.13
C GLY A 219 20.75 -7.11 -5.06
N ASN A 220 20.03 -6.00 -4.99
CA ASN A 220 18.93 -5.81 -4.05
C ASN A 220 17.59 -6.18 -4.70
N LYS A 221 16.64 -6.66 -3.90
CA LYS A 221 15.27 -6.87 -4.38
C LYS A 221 14.55 -5.54 -4.56
N ILE A 222 13.62 -5.48 -5.51
CA ILE A 222 12.61 -4.42 -5.54
C ILE A 222 11.90 -4.45 -4.18
N ALA A 223 11.93 -3.34 -3.44
CA ALA A 223 11.50 -3.26 -2.05
C ALA A 223 10.34 -2.26 -1.87
N PRO A 224 9.08 -2.69 -2.09
CA PRO A 224 7.91 -1.83 -1.88
C PRO A 224 7.77 -1.36 -0.44
N TYR A 225 6.98 -0.30 -0.23
CA TYR A 225 6.55 0.09 1.10
C TYR A 225 5.73 -0.99 1.79
N SER A 226 5.81 -1.03 3.11
CA SER A 226 4.86 -1.76 3.95
C SER A 226 3.75 -0.80 4.41
N GLY A 227 2.50 -1.20 4.21
CA GLY A 227 1.32 -0.50 4.70
C GLY A 227 0.83 -1.12 6.00
N VAL A 228 0.40 -0.30 6.96
CA VAL A 228 -0.23 -0.78 8.20
C VAL A 228 -1.69 -0.37 8.16
N GLN A 229 -2.57 -1.35 8.26
CA GLN A 229 -4.02 -1.16 8.29
C GLN A 229 -4.51 -1.27 9.71
N GLY A 230 -5.41 -0.38 10.12
CA GLY A 230 -5.90 -0.38 11.49
C GLY A 230 -7.07 0.54 11.73
N ILE A 231 -7.48 0.59 12.99
CA ILE A 231 -8.59 1.40 13.46
C ILE A 231 -8.08 2.74 13.99
N HIS A 232 -8.73 3.79 13.55
CA HIS A 232 -8.54 5.15 14.04
C HIS A 232 -9.79 5.62 14.78
N VAL A 233 -9.62 6.39 15.84
CA VAL A 233 -10.71 6.99 16.60
C VAL A 233 -10.81 8.48 16.29
N LEU A 234 -12.01 8.97 16.02
CA LEU A 234 -12.22 10.39 15.82
C LEU A 234 -12.34 11.12 17.17
N LYS A 235 -11.70 12.28 17.27
CA LYS A 235 -11.67 13.08 18.50
C LYS A 235 -13.07 13.46 18.99
N VAL A 236 -13.95 13.89 18.09
CA VAL A 236 -15.34 14.26 18.44
C VAL A 236 -16.16 13.07 18.96
N ALA A 237 -15.81 11.84 18.61
CA ALA A 237 -16.43 10.64 19.14
C ALA A 237 -15.80 10.22 20.47
N ALA A 238 -14.48 10.35 20.61
CA ALA A 238 -13.75 10.08 21.85
C ALA A 238 -14.34 10.89 23.02
N GLU A 239 -14.62 12.16 22.81
CA GLU A 239 -15.20 13.06 23.81
C GLU A 239 -16.62 12.66 24.28
N ARG A 240 -17.39 11.96 23.42
CA ARG A 240 -18.81 11.64 23.69
C ARG A 240 -19.05 10.16 24.01
N LYS A 241 -18.21 9.25 23.52
CA LYS A 241 -18.47 7.81 23.57
C LYS A 241 -17.24 7.01 24.05
N HIS A 242 -16.37 7.62 24.86
CA HIS A 242 -15.10 7.05 25.32
C HIS A 242 -15.23 5.58 25.74
N ASP A 243 -16.11 5.27 26.70
CA ASP A 243 -16.25 3.92 27.27
C ASP A 243 -16.75 2.90 26.24
N ALA A 244 -17.59 3.33 25.30
CA ALA A 244 -18.09 2.46 24.26
C ALA A 244 -16.99 2.13 23.25
N ILE A 245 -16.19 3.11 22.86
CA ILE A 245 -15.05 2.97 21.96
C ILE A 245 -13.98 2.08 22.61
N ALA A 246 -13.60 2.33 23.87
CA ALA A 246 -12.66 1.52 24.61
C ALA A 246 -13.05 0.04 24.63
N LYS A 247 -14.34 -0.28 24.88
CA LYS A 247 -14.82 -1.66 24.84
C LYS A 247 -14.76 -2.32 23.47
N VAL A 248 -14.95 -1.56 22.40
CA VAL A 248 -14.82 -2.08 21.04
C VAL A 248 -13.36 -2.37 20.71
N LEU A 249 -12.46 -1.43 21.02
CA LEU A 249 -11.02 -1.60 20.77
C LEU A 249 -10.39 -2.76 21.55
N GLN A 250 -10.91 -3.08 22.76
CA GLN A 250 -10.46 -4.22 23.56
C GLN A 250 -10.84 -5.60 22.99
N VAL A 251 -11.77 -5.65 22.04
CA VAL A 251 -12.23 -6.91 21.41
C VAL A 251 -11.54 -7.16 20.06
N LEU A 252 -10.95 -6.13 19.49
CA LEU A 252 -10.20 -6.20 18.22
C LEU A 252 -8.76 -6.63 18.44
#